data_d029782b225e6c7b9455cafda7ac71cc
#
_entry.id   d029782b225e6c7b9455cafda7ac71cc
#
_cell.length_a   1.000
_cell.length_b   1.000
_cell.length_c   1.000
_cell.angle_alpha   90.00
_cell.angle_beta   90.00
_cell.angle_gamma   90.00
#
_symmetry.space_group_name_H-M   'P 1'
#
loop_
_entity.id
_entity.type
_entity.pdbx_description
1 polymer ?
#
loop_
_entity_poly.entity_id
_entity_poly.type
_entity_poly.pdbx_seq_one_letter_code
_entity_poly.pdbx_strand_id
1 'polypeptide(L)'
;NTMAESVIFIREHGINSIKQLDKYIQKSAEERQDLQDKMKEIDKDMQLLSDTMEQVHTVKKYRAYYKEYKANPSDKAFFEEHKAEITHYEIALSKLKKSYSKLPNSKDILDKLNKLQEKKNTLIQEYSSTKSTMDELYQIRKNYGIYMGKEMER
;
A
#
# COMPACT_ATOMS: atom_id res chain seq x y z
N ASN A 1 19.05 6.57 -24.56
CA ASN A 1 18.05 6.50 -25.61
C ASN A 1 18.44 7.29 -26.86
N THR A 2 18.60 6.58 -27.95
CA THR A 2 18.99 7.16 -29.24
C THR A 2 17.78 7.20 -30.20
N MET A 3 17.91 7.99 -31.24
CA MET A 3 16.91 8.04 -32.32
C MET A 3 16.74 6.64 -32.96
N ALA A 4 17.82 5.87 -33.11
CA ALA A 4 17.79 4.53 -33.66
C ALA A 4 16.96 3.57 -32.79
N GLU A 5 17.13 3.61 -31.47
CA GLU A 5 16.35 2.82 -30.52
C GLU A 5 14.87 3.17 -30.59
N SER A 6 14.54 4.45 -30.73
CA SER A 6 13.17 4.92 -30.87
C SER A 6 12.53 4.39 -32.16
N VAL A 7 13.25 4.40 -33.26
CA VAL A 7 12.77 3.85 -34.54
C VAL A 7 12.52 2.35 -34.46
N ILE A 8 13.43 1.61 -33.81
CA ILE A 8 13.27 0.17 -33.59
C ILE A 8 12.01 -0.13 -32.77
N PHE A 9 11.81 0.60 -31.66
CA PHE A 9 10.62 0.46 -30.83
C PHE A 9 9.33 0.67 -31.62
N ILE A 10 9.28 1.75 -32.40
CA ILE A 10 8.13 2.11 -33.24
C ILE A 10 7.81 0.97 -34.22
N ARG A 11 8.81 0.41 -34.87
CA ARG A 11 8.64 -0.68 -35.84
C ARG A 11 8.18 -1.98 -35.16
N GLU A 12 8.81 -2.36 -34.05
CA GLU A 12 8.49 -3.57 -33.31
C GLU A 12 7.05 -3.58 -32.78
N HIS A 13 6.53 -2.42 -32.43
CA HIS A 13 5.18 -2.27 -31.87
C HIS A 13 4.14 -1.87 -32.92
N GLY A 14 4.52 -1.79 -34.18
CA GLY A 14 3.60 -1.45 -35.27
C GLY A 14 2.98 -0.06 -35.14
N ILE A 15 3.73 0.90 -34.61
CA ILE A 15 3.25 2.26 -34.38
C ILE A 15 3.36 3.04 -35.67
N ASN A 16 2.22 3.47 -36.21
CA ASN A 16 2.14 4.19 -37.49
C ASN A 16 1.85 5.69 -37.33
N SER A 17 1.57 6.15 -36.11
CA SER A 17 1.19 7.54 -35.86
C SER A 17 1.49 7.95 -34.40
N ILE A 18 1.59 9.26 -34.19
CA ILE A 18 1.66 9.85 -32.85
C ILE A 18 0.46 9.44 -32.01
N LYS A 19 -0.70 9.32 -32.61
CA LYS A 19 -1.93 8.90 -31.94
C LYS A 19 -1.79 7.49 -31.34
N GLN A 20 -1.19 6.55 -32.07
CA GLN A 20 -0.94 5.21 -31.57
C GLN A 20 0.09 5.22 -30.44
N LEU A 21 1.15 6.01 -30.57
CA LEU A 21 2.17 6.18 -29.53
C LEU A 21 1.55 6.76 -28.25
N ASP A 22 0.68 7.76 -28.38
CA ASP A 22 -0.02 8.37 -27.25
C ASP A 22 -0.93 7.35 -26.54
N LYS A 23 -1.51 6.40 -27.27
CA LYS A 23 -2.27 5.29 -26.64
C LYS A 23 -1.38 4.40 -25.77
N TYR A 24 -0.15 4.10 -26.20
CA TYR A 24 0.81 3.35 -25.38
C TYR A 24 1.17 4.12 -24.13
N ILE A 25 1.42 5.42 -24.24
CA ILE A 25 1.71 6.30 -23.11
C ILE A 25 0.55 6.32 -22.13
N GLN A 26 -0.68 6.48 -22.64
CA GLN A 26 -1.88 6.48 -21.80
C GLN A 26 -2.07 5.14 -21.07
N LYS A 27 -1.90 4.02 -21.77
CA LYS A 27 -2.00 2.70 -21.19
C LYS A 27 -0.97 2.51 -20.07
N SER A 28 0.27 2.94 -20.29
CA SER A 28 1.31 2.88 -19.29
C SER A 28 0.99 3.76 -18.07
N ALA A 29 0.42 4.94 -18.28
CA ALA A 29 -0.02 5.82 -17.20
C ALA A 29 -1.14 5.18 -16.37
N GLU A 30 -2.10 4.51 -17.04
CA GLU A 30 -3.19 3.80 -16.38
C GLU A 30 -2.66 2.62 -15.55
N GLU A 31 -1.74 1.82 -16.09
CA GLU A 31 -1.08 0.73 -15.38
C GLU A 31 -0.36 1.23 -14.12
N ARG A 32 0.32 2.37 -14.24
CA ARG A 32 1.01 3.02 -13.13
C ARG A 32 0.04 3.48 -12.05
N GLN A 33 -1.08 4.07 -12.45
CA GLN A 33 -2.14 4.50 -11.52
C GLN A 33 -2.75 3.29 -10.79
N ASP A 34 -3.00 2.20 -11.50
CA ASP A 34 -3.51 0.96 -10.91
C ASP A 34 -2.56 0.41 -9.85
N LEU A 35 -1.25 0.43 -10.11
CA LEU A 35 -0.24 0.02 -9.14
C LEU A 35 -0.25 0.91 -7.90
N GLN A 36 -0.36 2.23 -8.07
CA GLN A 36 -0.49 3.17 -6.95
C GLN A 36 -1.73 2.87 -6.11
N ASP A 37 -2.87 2.63 -6.77
CA ASP A 37 -4.13 2.34 -6.08
C ASP A 37 -4.03 1.04 -5.27
N LYS A 38 -3.41 0.01 -5.84
CA LYS A 38 -3.15 -1.26 -5.14
C LYS A 38 -2.24 -1.07 -3.93
N MET A 39 -1.19 -0.26 -4.06
CA MET A 39 -0.29 0.04 -2.94
C MET A 39 -1.01 0.79 -1.82
N LYS A 40 -1.87 1.75 -2.16
CA LYS A 40 -2.67 2.49 -1.18
C LYS A 40 -3.62 1.56 -0.43
N GLU A 41 -4.25 0.62 -1.13
CA GLU A 41 -5.14 -0.36 -0.52
C GLU A 41 -4.38 -1.27 0.45
N ILE A 42 -3.20 -1.73 0.05
CA ILE A 42 -2.33 -2.52 0.94
C ILE A 42 -1.93 -1.72 2.17
N ASP A 43 -1.57 -0.44 2.01
CA ASP A 43 -1.21 0.43 3.14
C ASP A 43 -2.37 0.59 4.13
N LYS A 44 -3.61 0.71 3.64
CA LYS A 44 -4.80 0.74 4.50
C LYS A 44 -4.98 -0.57 5.28
N ASP A 45 -4.85 -1.70 4.60
CA ASP A 45 -4.98 -3.02 5.22
C ASP A 45 -3.88 -3.23 6.27
N MET A 46 -2.66 -2.82 5.98
CA MET A 46 -1.54 -2.90 6.92
C MET A 46 -1.77 -2.01 8.13
N GLN A 47 -2.30 -0.81 7.94
CA GLN A 47 -2.61 0.11 9.04
C GLN A 47 -3.68 -0.48 9.96
N LEU A 48 -4.74 -1.05 9.40
CA LEU A 48 -5.79 -1.72 10.17
C LEU A 48 -5.24 -2.89 11.00
N LEU A 49 -4.39 -3.71 10.40
CA LEU A 49 -3.75 -4.84 11.10
C LEU A 49 -2.78 -4.35 12.18
N SER A 50 -2.04 -3.28 11.91
CA SER A 50 -1.13 -2.66 12.86
C SER A 50 -1.90 -2.12 14.08
N ASP A 51 -3.01 -1.44 13.84
CA ASP A 51 -3.89 -0.93 14.90
C ASP A 51 -4.47 -2.08 15.72
N THR A 52 -4.89 -3.16 15.06
CA THR A 52 -5.39 -4.37 15.72
C THR A 52 -4.31 -5.00 16.60
N MET A 53 -3.06 -5.08 16.11
CA MET A 53 -1.93 -5.60 16.88
C MET A 53 -1.69 -4.77 18.14
N GLU A 54 -1.75 -3.46 18.03
CA GLU A 54 -1.60 -2.55 19.17
C GLU A 54 -2.69 -2.79 20.22
N GLN A 55 -3.94 -2.94 19.78
CA GLN A 55 -5.07 -3.23 20.66
C GLN A 55 -4.91 -4.59 21.38
N VAL A 56 -4.46 -5.61 20.65
CA VAL A 56 -4.19 -6.93 21.23
C VAL A 56 -3.09 -6.84 22.28
N HIS A 57 -2.02 -6.12 22.00
CA HIS A 57 -0.93 -5.92 22.97
C HIS A 57 -1.41 -5.18 24.22
N THR A 58 -2.24 -4.16 24.07
CA THR A 58 -2.83 -3.40 25.18
C THR A 58 -3.68 -4.31 26.06
N VAL A 59 -4.54 -5.13 25.45
CA VAL A 59 -5.37 -6.09 26.19
C VAL A 59 -4.52 -7.07 26.98
N LYS A 60 -3.49 -7.62 26.37
CA LYS A 60 -2.58 -8.57 27.05
C LYS A 60 -1.81 -7.92 28.18
N LYS A 61 -1.31 -6.69 27.93
CA LYS A 61 -0.51 -5.95 28.91
C LYS A 61 -1.28 -5.61 30.17
N TYR A 62 -2.54 -5.19 30.03
CA TYR A 62 -3.32 -4.67 31.14
C TYR A 62 -4.40 -5.64 31.66
N ARG A 63 -4.44 -6.86 31.15
CA ARG A 63 -5.44 -7.86 31.52
C ARG A 63 -5.47 -8.15 33.03
N ALA A 64 -4.32 -8.24 33.67
CA ALA A 64 -4.22 -8.52 35.11
C ALA A 64 -4.90 -7.43 35.96
N TYR A 65 -4.68 -6.16 35.62
CA TYR A 65 -5.32 -5.03 36.30
C TYR A 65 -6.84 -5.06 36.15
N TYR A 66 -7.32 -5.36 34.96
CA TYR A 66 -8.75 -5.47 34.69
C TYR A 66 -9.40 -6.62 35.46
N LYS A 67 -8.77 -7.79 35.47
CA LYS A 67 -9.26 -8.95 36.24
C LYS A 67 -9.36 -8.67 37.74
N GLU A 68 -8.35 -8.02 38.31
CA GLU A 68 -8.34 -7.64 39.72
C GLU A 68 -9.43 -6.63 40.03
N TYR A 69 -9.61 -5.64 39.19
CA TYR A 69 -10.70 -4.67 39.28
C TYR A 69 -12.07 -5.34 39.27
N LYS A 70 -12.31 -6.27 38.35
CA LYS A 70 -13.58 -7.00 38.24
C LYS A 70 -13.83 -7.95 39.40
N ALA A 71 -12.78 -8.51 39.97
CA ALA A 71 -12.88 -9.38 41.15
C ALA A 71 -13.26 -8.61 42.41
N ASN A 72 -12.87 -7.35 42.51
CA ASN A 72 -13.15 -6.50 43.68
C ASN A 72 -13.48 -5.06 43.25
N PRO A 73 -14.69 -4.84 42.64
CA PRO A 73 -15.06 -3.52 42.12
C PRO A 73 -15.27 -2.45 43.19
N SER A 74 -15.42 -2.85 44.45
CA SER A 74 -15.60 -1.90 45.57
C SER A 74 -14.26 -1.31 46.06
N ASP A 75 -13.12 -1.84 45.63
CA ASP A 75 -11.80 -1.29 45.99
C ASP A 75 -11.49 -0.06 45.13
N LYS A 76 -11.94 1.08 45.64
CA LYS A 76 -11.78 2.37 44.99
C LYS A 76 -10.33 2.83 44.91
N ALA A 77 -9.50 2.45 45.88
CA ALA A 77 -8.09 2.81 45.90
C ALA A 77 -7.35 2.13 44.75
N PHE A 78 -7.62 0.83 44.53
CA PHE A 78 -7.05 0.10 43.39
C PHE A 78 -7.47 0.71 42.06
N PHE A 79 -8.75 1.00 41.90
CA PHE A 79 -9.27 1.62 40.67
C PHE A 79 -8.61 2.98 40.38
N GLU A 80 -8.50 3.84 41.40
CA GLU A 80 -7.86 5.15 41.22
C GLU A 80 -6.38 5.05 40.88
N GLU A 81 -5.67 4.09 41.49
CA GLU A 81 -4.25 3.84 41.18
C GLU A 81 -4.04 3.32 39.75
N HIS A 82 -4.94 2.46 39.27
CA HIS A 82 -4.80 1.77 37.96
C HIS A 82 -5.87 2.20 36.93
N LYS A 83 -6.48 3.36 37.13
CA LYS A 83 -7.52 3.87 36.24
C LYS A 83 -7.08 3.94 34.77
N ALA A 84 -5.86 4.41 34.51
CA ALA A 84 -5.34 4.52 33.17
C ALA A 84 -5.24 3.15 32.48
N GLU A 85 -4.66 2.15 33.16
CA GLU A 85 -4.48 0.79 32.64
C GLU A 85 -5.83 0.11 32.40
N ILE A 86 -6.77 0.26 33.33
CA ILE A 86 -8.12 -0.30 33.21
C ILE A 86 -8.86 0.33 32.04
N THR A 87 -8.79 1.66 31.90
CA THR A 87 -9.44 2.40 30.82
C THR A 87 -8.85 2.00 29.45
N HIS A 88 -7.55 1.92 29.34
CA HIS A 88 -6.89 1.48 28.10
C HIS A 88 -7.30 0.07 27.70
N TYR A 89 -7.39 -0.85 28.68
CA TYR A 89 -7.87 -2.19 28.44
C TYR A 89 -9.29 -2.21 27.90
N GLU A 90 -10.21 -1.48 28.54
CA GLU A 90 -11.61 -1.44 28.14
C GLU A 90 -11.79 -0.87 26.74
N ILE A 91 -11.07 0.20 26.39
CA ILE A 91 -11.12 0.83 25.08
C ILE A 91 -10.60 -0.13 24.01
N ALA A 92 -9.44 -0.74 24.25
CA ALA A 92 -8.84 -1.70 23.31
C ALA A 92 -9.74 -2.92 23.08
N LEU A 93 -10.28 -3.49 24.16
CA LEU A 93 -11.19 -4.63 24.06
C LEU A 93 -12.47 -4.28 23.30
N SER A 94 -13.05 -3.11 23.56
CA SER A 94 -14.24 -2.60 22.88
C SER A 94 -13.99 -2.49 21.37
N LYS A 95 -12.86 -1.94 20.95
CA LYS A 95 -12.48 -1.82 19.54
C LYS A 95 -12.32 -3.19 18.89
N LEU A 96 -11.66 -4.13 19.58
CA LEU A 96 -11.48 -5.49 19.05
C LEU A 96 -12.81 -6.22 18.89
N LYS A 97 -13.72 -6.09 19.84
CA LYS A 97 -15.05 -6.74 19.79
C LYS A 97 -15.94 -6.25 18.65
N LYS A 98 -15.70 -5.06 18.11
CA LYS A 98 -16.44 -4.56 16.94
C LYS A 98 -16.14 -5.37 15.68
N SER A 99 -14.93 -5.91 15.56
CA SER A 99 -14.46 -6.60 14.36
C SER A 99 -14.22 -8.10 14.56
N TYR A 100 -14.07 -8.56 15.79
CA TYR A 100 -13.70 -9.94 16.10
C TYR A 100 -14.59 -10.52 17.20
N SER A 101 -15.06 -11.76 17.00
CA SER A 101 -15.80 -12.51 18.03
C SER A 101 -14.88 -13.06 19.10
N LYS A 102 -13.64 -13.36 18.76
CA LYS A 102 -12.57 -13.80 19.66
C LYS A 102 -11.36 -12.89 19.49
N LEU A 103 -10.54 -12.81 20.55
CA LEU A 103 -9.30 -12.06 20.51
C LEU A 103 -8.39 -12.58 19.39
N PRO A 104 -7.97 -11.74 18.41
CA PRO A 104 -7.07 -12.18 17.36
C PRO A 104 -5.72 -12.65 17.89
N ASN A 105 -5.12 -13.60 17.19
CA ASN A 105 -3.79 -14.11 17.52
C ASN A 105 -2.72 -13.16 16.95
N SER A 106 -1.80 -12.71 17.80
CA SER A 106 -0.72 -11.80 17.40
C SER A 106 0.14 -12.36 16.28
N LYS A 107 0.42 -13.65 16.31
CA LYS A 107 1.22 -14.32 15.28
C LYS A 107 0.53 -14.30 13.93
N ASP A 108 -0.78 -14.55 13.90
CA ASP A 108 -1.56 -14.53 12.67
C ASP A 108 -1.59 -13.12 12.06
N ILE A 109 -1.72 -12.08 12.90
CA ILE A 109 -1.66 -10.68 12.47
C ILE A 109 -0.29 -10.37 11.85
N LEU A 110 0.78 -10.78 12.53
CA LEU A 110 2.14 -10.57 12.05
C LEU A 110 2.38 -11.27 10.71
N ASP A 111 1.91 -12.50 10.56
CA ASP A 111 2.02 -13.26 9.30
C ASP A 111 1.29 -12.54 8.16
N LYS A 112 0.11 -12.00 8.42
CA LYS A 112 -0.66 -11.21 7.43
C LYS A 112 0.07 -9.92 7.06
N LEU A 113 0.63 -9.22 8.04
CA LEU A 113 1.43 -8.01 7.80
C LEU A 113 2.65 -8.32 6.93
N ASN A 114 3.35 -9.41 7.21
CA ASN A 114 4.52 -9.82 6.43
C ASN A 114 4.14 -10.16 4.98
N LYS A 115 3.03 -10.85 4.76
CA LYS A 115 2.53 -11.15 3.41
C LYS A 115 2.15 -9.90 2.65
N LEU A 116 1.50 -8.94 3.30
CA LEU A 116 1.16 -7.66 2.68
C LEU A 116 2.41 -6.85 2.34
N GLN A 117 3.41 -6.87 3.22
CA GLN A 117 4.69 -6.21 2.94
C GLN A 117 5.39 -6.81 1.71
N GLU A 118 5.38 -8.14 1.57
CA GLU A 118 5.92 -8.81 0.39
C GLU A 118 5.21 -8.39 -0.89
N LYS A 119 3.88 -8.36 -0.86
CA LYS A 119 3.07 -7.87 -1.99
C LYS A 119 3.40 -6.42 -2.34
N LYS A 120 3.51 -5.57 -1.32
CA LYS A 120 3.87 -4.18 -1.52
C LYS A 120 5.23 -4.03 -2.15
N ASN A 121 6.22 -4.81 -1.71
CA ASN A 121 7.57 -4.79 -2.27
C ASN A 121 7.56 -5.15 -3.77
N THR A 122 6.78 -6.14 -4.16
CA THR A 122 6.60 -6.51 -5.57
C THR A 122 5.98 -5.37 -6.37
N LEU A 123 4.94 -4.73 -5.82
CA LEU A 123 4.28 -3.59 -6.48
C LEU A 123 5.22 -2.38 -6.60
N ILE A 124 6.06 -2.14 -5.61
CA ILE A 124 7.06 -1.06 -5.65
C ILE A 124 8.03 -1.30 -6.81
N GLN A 125 8.50 -2.53 -6.99
CA GLN A 125 9.39 -2.89 -8.11
C GLN A 125 8.70 -2.69 -9.45
N GLU A 126 7.47 -3.16 -9.60
CA GLU A 126 6.67 -2.97 -10.81
C GLU A 126 6.44 -1.47 -11.08
N TYR A 127 6.14 -0.69 -10.05
CA TYR A 127 5.94 0.74 -10.16
C TYR A 127 7.22 1.45 -10.63
N SER A 128 8.37 1.08 -10.09
CA SER A 128 9.66 1.62 -10.53
C SER A 128 9.92 1.31 -12.00
N SER A 129 9.60 0.09 -12.44
CA SER A 129 9.70 -0.30 -13.85
C SER A 129 8.78 0.52 -14.75
N THR A 130 7.55 0.83 -14.30
CA THR A 130 6.64 1.66 -15.08
C THR A 130 7.15 3.09 -15.24
N LYS A 131 7.85 3.63 -14.24
CA LYS A 131 8.46 4.96 -14.34
C LYS A 131 9.51 4.98 -15.45
N SER A 132 10.40 3.99 -15.48
CA SER A 132 11.41 3.85 -16.53
C SER A 132 10.76 3.72 -17.91
N THR A 133 9.71 2.93 -18.02
CA THR A 133 8.93 2.76 -19.26
C THR A 133 8.31 4.07 -19.71
N MET A 134 7.69 4.82 -18.79
CA MET A 134 7.10 6.13 -19.10
C MET A 134 8.14 7.12 -19.59
N ASP A 135 9.29 7.21 -18.93
CA ASP A 135 10.38 8.11 -19.32
C ASP A 135 10.88 7.76 -20.73
N GLU A 136 11.02 6.46 -21.01
CA GLU A 136 11.41 5.95 -22.32
C GLU A 136 10.37 6.31 -23.39
N LEU A 137 9.09 6.10 -23.11
CA LEU A 137 8.00 6.43 -24.03
C LEU A 137 7.95 7.92 -24.36
N TYR A 138 8.12 8.78 -23.37
CA TYR A 138 8.18 10.24 -23.60
C TYR A 138 9.38 10.63 -24.47
N GLN A 139 10.53 9.99 -24.25
CA GLN A 139 11.70 10.24 -25.09
C GLN A 139 11.46 9.77 -26.53
N ILE A 140 10.86 8.61 -26.70
CA ILE A 140 10.48 8.06 -28.02
C ILE A 140 9.50 9.01 -28.72
N ARG A 141 8.52 9.53 -28.00
CA ARG A 141 7.55 10.48 -28.54
C ARG A 141 8.23 11.76 -29.04
N LYS A 142 9.17 12.28 -28.27
CA LYS A 142 9.97 13.45 -28.66
C LYS A 142 10.77 13.16 -29.94
N ASN A 143 11.45 12.01 -29.97
CA ASN A 143 12.26 11.58 -31.12
C ASN A 143 11.38 11.31 -32.34
N TYR A 144 10.20 10.74 -32.16
CA TYR A 144 9.24 10.49 -33.23
C TYR A 144 8.77 11.80 -33.87
N GLY A 145 8.46 12.80 -33.06
CA GLY A 145 8.09 14.14 -33.54
C GLY A 145 9.20 14.77 -34.40
N ILE A 146 10.45 14.66 -33.95
CA ILE A 146 11.61 15.15 -34.70
C ILE A 146 11.77 14.36 -36.01
N TYR A 147 11.66 13.04 -35.96
CA TYR A 147 11.75 12.16 -37.13
C TYR A 147 10.68 12.51 -38.17
N MET A 148 9.44 12.66 -37.78
CA MET A 148 8.33 13.04 -38.67
C MET A 148 8.52 14.44 -39.28
N GLY A 149 9.02 15.38 -38.48
CA GLY A 149 9.37 16.70 -38.93
C GLY A 149 10.41 16.67 -40.06
N LYS A 150 11.45 15.86 -39.88
CA LYS A 150 12.49 15.67 -40.93
C LYS A 150 11.94 15.03 -42.18
N GLU A 151 11.04 14.06 -42.07
CA GLU A 151 10.39 13.42 -43.20
C GLU A 151 9.51 14.42 -43.99
N MET A 152 8.83 15.32 -43.29
CA MET A 152 7.99 16.35 -43.91
C MET A 152 8.81 17.42 -44.60
N GLU A 153 10.04 17.68 -44.20
CA GLU A 153 10.96 18.64 -44.81
C GLU A 153 11.60 18.13 -46.10
N ARG A 154 11.54 16.86 -46.35
CA ARG A 154 12.05 16.26 -47.58
C ARG A 154 11.00 16.29 -48.67
#